data_79a187dbf3dc79a7240e791665b117fe
#
_entry.id   79a187dbf3dc79a7240e791665b117fe
#
_cell.length_a   1.000
_cell.length_b   1.000
_cell.length_c   1.000
_cell.angle_alpha   90.00
_cell.angle_beta   90.00
_cell.angle_gamma   90.00
#
_symmetry.space_group_name_H-M   'P 1'
#
loop_
_entity.id
_entity.type
_entity.pdbx_description
1 polymer ?
#
loop_
_entity_poly.entity_id
_entity_poly.type
_entity_poly.pdbx_seq_one_letter_code
_entity_poly.pdbx_strand_id
1 'polypeptide(L)'
;LLRMREDGSGLSSILTADGEITGFDFDPDGDIWYTVVTASGGALCRAGYDGWGAASEQIVTQIDGTALSCPTAVAVGADGSVYFTDAAAVSPKHGVESALRTELVAHTGTGSVYVYDPAARTVQTVLTGAAGASGLALDENGTLYVSDLGTRCVWSVEASARGLTAGGRNCGTALTGLPGYPGALALDEDGTLYISYRWARADWLENHADSTLLRGAALRLSQTMQQNLFSLPAGSIRAEAAAPGGGRLTISGKKAGSTTALCPVGSRLYLAISGETELNWVRI
;
A
#
# COMPACT_ATOMS: atom_id res chain seq x y z
N LEU A 1 -9.19 -12.21 -6.36
CA LEU A 1 -10.09 -11.06 -6.26
C LEU A 1 -11.54 -11.54 -6.29
N LEU A 2 -12.36 -11.03 -5.39
CA LEU A 2 -13.77 -11.38 -5.28
C LEU A 2 -14.62 -10.14 -5.57
N ARG A 3 -15.79 -10.35 -6.14
CA ARG A 3 -16.84 -9.35 -6.35
C ARG A 3 -18.10 -9.78 -5.61
N MET A 4 -18.80 -8.82 -5.03
CA MET A 4 -20.15 -9.01 -4.49
C MET A 4 -20.98 -7.74 -4.69
N ARG A 5 -22.30 -7.84 -4.56
CA ARG A 5 -23.18 -6.67 -4.52
C ARG A 5 -23.13 -6.00 -3.15
N GLU A 6 -23.60 -4.76 -3.06
CA GLU A 6 -23.64 -4.00 -1.79
C GLU A 6 -24.48 -4.68 -0.69
N ASP A 7 -25.49 -5.48 -1.08
CA ASP A 7 -26.31 -6.26 -0.16
C ASP A 7 -25.64 -7.56 0.33
N GLY A 8 -24.38 -7.81 -0.09
CA GLY A 8 -23.61 -9.01 0.22
C GLY A 8 -23.92 -10.21 -0.67
N SER A 9 -24.88 -10.09 -1.58
CA SER A 9 -25.23 -11.18 -2.49
C SER A 9 -24.31 -11.26 -3.71
N GLY A 10 -24.38 -12.38 -4.45
CA GLY A 10 -23.67 -12.53 -5.73
C GLY A 10 -22.14 -12.60 -5.60
N LEU A 11 -21.63 -13.10 -4.47
CA LEU A 11 -20.19 -13.32 -4.29
C LEU A 11 -19.64 -14.24 -5.37
N SER A 12 -18.67 -13.77 -6.12
CA SER A 12 -18.01 -14.52 -7.20
C SER A 12 -16.53 -14.16 -7.31
N SER A 13 -15.70 -15.11 -7.74
CA SER A 13 -14.32 -14.84 -8.09
C SER A 13 -14.25 -14.19 -9.47
N ILE A 14 -13.49 -13.09 -9.57
CA ILE A 14 -13.26 -12.38 -10.85
C ILE A 14 -11.84 -12.54 -11.33
N LEU A 15 -10.90 -12.79 -10.42
CA LEU A 15 -9.48 -12.97 -10.74
C LEU A 15 -8.83 -13.91 -9.73
N THR A 16 -8.00 -14.82 -10.23
CA THR A 16 -7.12 -15.67 -9.43
C THR A 16 -5.69 -15.51 -9.94
N ALA A 17 -4.72 -15.41 -9.04
CA ALA A 17 -3.31 -15.29 -9.36
C ALA A 17 -2.49 -16.34 -8.60
N ASP A 18 -1.34 -16.72 -9.17
CA ASP A 18 -0.35 -17.57 -8.50
C ASP A 18 0.49 -16.68 -7.56
N GLY A 19 -0.08 -16.29 -6.42
CA GLY A 19 0.56 -15.42 -5.44
C GLY A 19 -0.45 -14.59 -4.67
N GLU A 20 0.07 -13.71 -3.80
CA GLU A 20 -0.72 -12.77 -3.02
C GLU A 20 -1.00 -11.52 -3.85
N ILE A 21 -2.28 -11.25 -4.17
CA ILE A 21 -2.69 -9.99 -4.78
C ILE A 21 -2.65 -8.93 -3.69
N THR A 22 -1.83 -7.90 -3.88
CA THR A 22 -1.48 -6.93 -2.85
C THR A 22 -2.09 -5.55 -3.06
N GLY A 23 -2.46 -5.23 -4.29
CA GLY A 23 -3.17 -4.01 -4.66
C GLY A 23 -3.81 -4.16 -6.02
N PHE A 24 -4.87 -3.41 -6.29
CA PHE A 24 -5.51 -3.37 -7.61
C PHE A 24 -6.24 -2.05 -7.81
N ASP A 25 -6.44 -1.71 -9.08
CA ASP A 25 -7.26 -0.60 -9.54
C ASP A 25 -7.79 -0.89 -10.93
N PHE A 26 -8.75 -0.10 -11.40
CA PHE A 26 -9.37 -0.24 -12.72
C PHE A 26 -8.89 0.88 -13.63
N ASP A 27 -8.61 0.55 -14.89
CA ASP A 27 -8.39 1.57 -15.89
C ASP A 27 -9.70 2.11 -16.49
N PRO A 28 -9.67 3.20 -17.27
CA PRO A 28 -10.87 3.77 -17.88
C PRO A 28 -11.63 2.81 -18.82
N ASP A 29 -10.98 1.78 -19.34
CA ASP A 29 -11.58 0.73 -20.17
C ASP A 29 -12.24 -0.37 -19.32
N GLY A 30 -12.00 -0.36 -18.00
CA GLY A 30 -12.54 -1.30 -17.03
C GLY A 30 -11.66 -2.52 -16.81
N ASP A 31 -10.45 -2.58 -17.38
CA ASP A 31 -9.50 -3.64 -17.10
C ASP A 31 -8.88 -3.49 -15.71
N ILE A 32 -8.50 -4.62 -15.12
CA ILE A 32 -7.93 -4.67 -13.78
C ILE A 32 -6.40 -4.62 -13.87
N TRP A 33 -5.80 -3.59 -13.28
CA TRP A 33 -4.39 -3.53 -12.99
C TRP A 33 -4.14 -3.95 -11.56
N TYR A 34 -3.20 -4.85 -11.34
CA TYR A 34 -2.95 -5.36 -9.98
C TYR A 34 -1.49 -5.74 -9.77
N THR A 35 -1.07 -5.69 -8.51
CA THR A 35 0.23 -6.22 -8.09
C THR A 35 0.06 -7.60 -7.48
N VAL A 36 1.01 -8.47 -7.77
CA VAL A 36 1.09 -9.82 -7.20
C VAL A 36 2.48 -10.07 -6.65
N VAL A 37 2.55 -10.78 -5.52
CA VAL A 37 3.81 -11.19 -4.89
C VAL A 37 3.80 -12.69 -4.69
N THR A 38 4.90 -13.31 -5.10
CA THR A 38 5.21 -14.72 -4.91
C THR A 38 6.46 -14.86 -4.02
N ALA A 39 6.84 -16.08 -3.64
CA ALA A 39 8.09 -16.31 -2.91
C ALA A 39 9.35 -15.92 -3.69
N SER A 40 9.26 -15.80 -5.02
CA SER A 40 10.38 -15.47 -5.92
C SER A 40 10.48 -14.00 -6.29
N GLY A 41 9.45 -13.20 -6.04
CA GLY A 41 9.39 -11.77 -6.38
C GLY A 41 7.99 -11.30 -6.69
N GLY A 42 7.88 -10.08 -7.19
CA GLY A 42 6.61 -9.44 -7.51
C GLY A 42 6.43 -9.09 -8.97
N ALA A 43 5.22 -8.73 -9.35
CA ALA A 43 4.88 -8.25 -10.68
C ALA A 43 3.73 -7.22 -10.64
N LEU A 44 3.74 -6.29 -11.60
CA LEU A 44 2.55 -5.57 -12.04
C LEU A 44 1.90 -6.38 -13.15
N CYS A 45 0.61 -6.65 -13.03
CA CYS A 45 -0.18 -7.46 -13.95
C CYS A 45 -1.39 -6.66 -14.46
N ARG A 46 -1.90 -7.07 -15.62
CA ARG A 46 -3.19 -6.62 -16.18
C ARG A 46 -4.08 -7.80 -16.46
N ALA A 47 -5.37 -7.65 -16.23
CA ALA A 47 -6.38 -8.63 -16.60
C ALA A 47 -7.56 -7.90 -17.23
N GLY A 48 -7.96 -8.30 -18.45
CA GLY A 48 -9.18 -7.77 -19.08
C GLY A 48 -10.38 -8.17 -18.25
N TYR A 49 -11.31 -7.25 -17.99
CA TYR A 49 -12.50 -7.55 -17.21
C TYR A 49 -13.73 -7.69 -18.10
N ASP A 50 -13.97 -8.90 -18.60
CA ASP A 50 -15.18 -9.25 -19.35
C ASP A 50 -16.32 -9.82 -18.46
N GLY A 51 -16.09 -9.85 -17.15
CA GLY A 51 -17.04 -10.38 -16.17
C GLY A 51 -16.92 -11.87 -15.88
N TRP A 52 -16.08 -12.64 -16.56
CA TRP A 52 -16.06 -14.11 -16.49
C TRP A 52 -14.70 -14.80 -16.39
N GLY A 53 -13.71 -14.13 -15.88
CA GLY A 53 -12.40 -14.76 -15.68
C GLY A 53 -11.39 -14.35 -16.76
N ALA A 54 -10.90 -13.17 -16.58
CA ALA A 54 -9.95 -12.53 -17.47
C ALA A 54 -8.63 -13.28 -17.57
N ALA A 55 -8.11 -13.35 -18.79
CA ALA A 55 -6.71 -13.71 -19.01
C ALA A 55 -5.81 -12.68 -18.34
N SER A 56 -4.90 -13.13 -17.49
CA SER A 56 -3.94 -12.28 -16.78
C SER A 56 -2.62 -12.27 -17.51
N GLU A 57 -2.01 -11.10 -17.60
CA GLU A 57 -0.69 -10.90 -18.18
C GLU A 57 0.22 -10.20 -17.18
N GLN A 58 1.46 -10.69 -17.02
CA GLN A 58 2.50 -9.98 -16.28
C GLN A 58 3.10 -8.90 -17.17
N ILE A 59 2.98 -7.65 -16.77
CA ILE A 59 3.42 -6.49 -17.55
C ILE A 59 4.83 -6.04 -17.14
N VAL A 60 5.06 -5.93 -15.81
CA VAL A 60 6.35 -5.51 -15.27
C VAL A 60 6.76 -6.48 -14.18
N THR A 61 7.93 -7.10 -14.33
CA THR A 61 8.53 -8.01 -13.34
C THR A 61 9.87 -7.50 -12.82
N GLN A 62 10.45 -6.52 -13.52
CA GLN A 62 11.76 -5.94 -13.18
C GLN A 62 11.87 -4.49 -13.65
N ILE A 63 12.71 -3.73 -12.99
CA ILE A 63 13.08 -2.36 -13.33
C ILE A 63 14.60 -2.31 -13.48
N ASP A 64 15.09 -1.87 -14.66
CA ASP A 64 16.53 -1.76 -14.97
C ASP A 64 17.32 -3.05 -14.63
N GLY A 65 16.72 -4.22 -14.90
CA GLY A 65 17.32 -5.53 -14.63
C GLY A 65 17.21 -6.01 -13.18
N THR A 66 16.62 -5.21 -12.27
CA THR A 66 16.34 -5.60 -10.88
C THR A 66 14.90 -6.08 -10.76
N ALA A 67 14.70 -7.31 -10.29
CA ALA A 67 13.37 -7.86 -10.08
C ALA A 67 12.59 -7.06 -9.04
N LEU A 68 11.28 -6.88 -9.26
CA LEU A 68 10.38 -6.36 -8.25
C LEU A 68 10.33 -7.32 -7.06
N SER A 69 10.43 -6.78 -5.86
CA SER A 69 10.48 -7.57 -4.63
C SER A 69 9.13 -7.65 -3.94
N CYS A 70 8.55 -6.51 -3.62
CA CYS A 70 7.37 -6.41 -2.77
C CYS A 70 6.42 -5.30 -3.25
N PRO A 71 5.86 -5.39 -4.48
CA PRO A 71 4.86 -4.44 -4.93
C PRO A 71 3.58 -4.58 -4.08
N THR A 72 2.97 -3.45 -3.66
CA THR A 72 1.86 -3.48 -2.69
C THR A 72 0.66 -2.62 -3.05
N ALA A 73 0.79 -1.70 -3.99
CA ALA A 73 -0.31 -0.81 -4.35
C ALA A 73 -0.28 -0.45 -5.83
N VAL A 74 -1.46 -0.16 -6.37
CA VAL A 74 -1.68 0.34 -7.73
C VAL A 74 -2.63 1.54 -7.65
N ALA A 75 -2.42 2.53 -8.50
CA ALA A 75 -3.35 3.61 -8.78
C ALA A 75 -3.30 3.91 -10.27
N VAL A 76 -4.46 4.01 -10.93
CA VAL A 76 -4.56 4.28 -12.37
C VAL A 76 -5.04 5.70 -12.60
N GLY A 77 -4.31 6.45 -13.42
CA GLY A 77 -4.70 7.79 -13.83
C GLY A 77 -5.78 7.78 -14.91
N ALA A 78 -6.53 8.88 -15.00
CA ALA A 78 -7.53 9.08 -16.05
C ALA A 78 -6.95 9.05 -17.48
N ASP A 79 -5.64 9.28 -17.61
CA ASP A 79 -4.88 9.18 -18.84
C ASP A 79 -4.42 7.74 -19.16
N GLY A 80 -4.75 6.77 -18.30
CA GLY A 80 -4.33 5.38 -18.39
C GLY A 80 -2.93 5.08 -17.85
N SER A 81 -2.22 6.06 -17.31
CA SER A 81 -0.93 5.84 -16.62
C SER A 81 -1.13 4.99 -15.38
N VAL A 82 -0.29 3.98 -15.16
CA VAL A 82 -0.42 3.03 -14.05
C VAL A 82 0.70 3.24 -13.05
N TYR A 83 0.38 3.80 -11.90
CA TYR A 83 1.31 3.99 -10.79
C TYR A 83 1.30 2.75 -9.91
N PHE A 84 2.48 2.30 -9.48
CA PHE A 84 2.59 1.15 -8.58
C PHE A 84 3.81 1.29 -7.66
N THR A 85 3.74 0.63 -6.52
CA THR A 85 4.85 0.59 -5.56
C THR A 85 5.66 -0.69 -5.70
N ASP A 86 6.97 -0.62 -5.41
CA ASP A 86 7.74 -1.71 -4.84
C ASP A 86 8.11 -1.29 -3.41
N ALA A 87 7.37 -1.78 -2.42
CA ALA A 87 7.38 -1.22 -1.07
C ALA A 87 8.70 -1.44 -0.35
N ALA A 88 9.45 -2.47 -0.70
CA ALA A 88 10.72 -2.80 -0.07
C ALA A 88 11.56 -3.69 -0.97
N ALA A 89 12.87 -3.44 -1.07
CA ALA A 89 13.82 -4.34 -1.72
C ALA A 89 14.19 -5.52 -0.78
N VAL A 90 13.17 -6.17 -0.24
CA VAL A 90 13.29 -7.29 0.70
C VAL A 90 12.65 -8.52 0.07
N SER A 91 13.37 -9.64 0.10
CA SER A 91 12.86 -10.90 -0.45
C SER A 91 11.51 -11.29 0.19
N PRO A 92 10.46 -11.50 -0.60
CA PRO A 92 9.13 -11.87 -0.11
C PRO A 92 8.99 -13.36 0.21
N LYS A 93 10.09 -14.09 0.36
CA LYS A 93 10.11 -15.55 0.60
C LYS A 93 9.18 -16.02 1.72
N HIS A 94 8.93 -15.17 2.70
CA HIS A 94 8.04 -15.44 3.83
C HIS A 94 6.74 -14.62 3.79
N GLY A 95 6.33 -14.17 2.61
CA GLY A 95 5.14 -13.37 2.37
C GLY A 95 5.38 -11.86 2.49
N VAL A 96 4.40 -11.11 2.00
CA VAL A 96 4.43 -9.63 1.94
C VAL A 96 4.55 -9.00 3.33
N GLU A 97 3.78 -9.50 4.31
CA GLU A 97 3.80 -8.95 5.66
C GLU A 97 5.17 -9.07 6.31
N SER A 98 5.88 -10.20 6.09
CA SER A 98 7.24 -10.40 6.57
C SER A 98 8.24 -9.45 5.91
N ALA A 99 8.11 -9.20 4.61
CA ALA A 99 8.95 -8.26 3.88
C ALA A 99 8.75 -6.82 4.37
N LEU A 100 7.51 -6.37 4.50
CA LEU A 100 7.16 -5.06 5.03
C LEU A 100 7.62 -4.86 6.48
N ARG A 101 7.46 -5.90 7.32
CA ARG A 101 7.97 -5.88 8.70
C ARG A 101 9.49 -5.72 8.71
N THR A 102 10.18 -6.44 7.84
CA THR A 102 11.64 -6.35 7.73
C THR A 102 12.09 -4.94 7.34
N GLU A 103 11.46 -4.34 6.33
CA GLU A 103 11.73 -2.95 5.93
C GLU A 103 11.39 -1.97 7.05
N LEU A 104 10.24 -2.12 7.69
CA LEU A 104 9.85 -1.28 8.83
C LEU A 104 10.91 -1.32 9.93
N VAL A 105 11.42 -2.50 10.28
CA VAL A 105 12.45 -2.64 11.32
C VAL A 105 13.81 -2.16 10.84
N ALA A 106 14.23 -2.52 9.62
CA ALA A 106 15.52 -2.09 9.05
C ALA A 106 15.56 -0.58 8.78
N HIS A 107 14.44 -0.03 8.34
CA HIS A 107 14.29 1.38 7.95
C HIS A 107 15.33 1.81 6.92
N THR A 108 15.50 0.99 5.89
CA THR A 108 16.56 1.18 4.89
C THR A 108 16.18 2.15 3.78
N GLY A 109 14.89 2.49 3.67
CA GLY A 109 14.39 3.42 2.65
C GLY A 109 14.53 2.86 1.24
N THR A 110 14.24 1.58 1.06
CA THR A 110 14.37 0.92 -0.24
C THR A 110 13.08 0.94 -1.06
N GLY A 111 11.98 1.42 -0.48
CA GLY A 111 10.70 1.54 -1.15
C GLY A 111 10.70 2.56 -2.27
N SER A 112 10.01 2.24 -3.34
CA SER A 112 9.94 3.05 -4.56
C SER A 112 8.53 3.08 -5.14
N VAL A 113 8.26 4.12 -5.91
CA VAL A 113 7.04 4.28 -6.71
C VAL A 113 7.44 4.43 -8.17
N TYR A 114 6.77 3.70 -9.03
CA TYR A 114 6.97 3.70 -10.47
C TYR A 114 5.68 4.09 -11.19
N VAL A 115 5.83 4.52 -12.44
CA VAL A 115 4.72 4.67 -13.36
C VAL A 115 5.01 3.85 -14.62
N TYR A 116 4.03 3.07 -15.04
CA TYR A 116 4.01 2.38 -16.32
C TYR A 116 3.11 3.14 -17.30
N ASP A 117 3.63 3.42 -18.49
CA ASP A 117 2.88 3.97 -19.61
C ASP A 117 2.48 2.81 -20.55
N PRO A 118 1.19 2.44 -20.63
CA PRO A 118 0.75 1.34 -21.49
C PRO A 118 0.93 1.62 -22.98
N ALA A 119 0.85 2.88 -23.40
CA ALA A 119 1.00 3.25 -24.80
C ALA A 119 2.46 3.16 -25.27
N ALA A 120 3.39 3.67 -24.45
CA ALA A 120 4.82 3.60 -24.72
C ALA A 120 5.45 2.26 -24.29
N ARG A 121 4.78 1.49 -23.43
CA ARG A 121 5.30 0.28 -22.77
C ARG A 121 6.61 0.52 -22.02
N THR A 122 6.67 1.63 -21.31
CA THR A 122 7.86 2.03 -20.56
C THR A 122 7.53 2.23 -19.08
N VAL A 123 8.53 1.98 -18.23
CA VAL A 123 8.45 2.27 -16.79
C VAL A 123 9.39 3.41 -16.45
N GLN A 124 8.93 4.31 -15.60
CA GLN A 124 9.74 5.40 -15.08
C GLN A 124 9.64 5.46 -13.56
N THR A 125 10.72 5.87 -12.91
CA THR A 125 10.74 6.08 -11.46
C THR A 125 10.09 7.41 -11.12
N VAL A 126 9.10 7.40 -10.23
CA VAL A 126 8.47 8.60 -9.66
C VAL A 126 9.15 9.01 -8.37
N LEU A 127 9.23 8.09 -7.40
CA LEU A 127 9.76 8.33 -6.06
C LEU A 127 10.63 7.16 -5.60
N THR A 128 11.71 7.44 -4.90
CA THR A 128 12.56 6.47 -4.21
C THR A 128 12.79 6.88 -2.77
N GLY A 129 13.34 5.98 -1.95
CA GLY A 129 13.78 6.31 -0.59
C GLY A 129 12.69 6.24 0.47
N ALA A 130 11.50 5.72 0.16
CA ALA A 130 10.47 5.48 1.16
C ALA A 130 10.82 4.26 2.03
N ALA A 131 10.59 4.35 3.34
CA ALA A 131 10.79 3.24 4.26
C ALA A 131 9.54 2.34 4.32
N GLY A 132 9.19 1.78 3.17
CA GLY A 132 7.99 0.97 2.96
C GLY A 132 6.85 1.75 2.30
N ALA A 133 6.94 1.96 0.97
CA ALA A 133 5.89 2.56 0.16
C ALA A 133 4.68 1.63 0.06
N SER A 134 3.78 1.63 1.06
CA SER A 134 2.80 0.58 1.29
C SER A 134 1.40 0.84 0.70
N GLY A 135 1.09 2.06 0.31
CA GLY A 135 -0.18 2.43 -0.31
C GLY A 135 -0.04 3.60 -1.27
N LEU A 136 -0.93 3.66 -2.25
CA LEU A 136 -1.06 4.76 -3.23
C LEU A 136 -2.50 5.23 -3.29
N ALA A 137 -2.67 6.52 -3.56
CA ALA A 137 -3.92 7.10 -4.03
C ALA A 137 -3.57 8.27 -4.97
N LEU A 138 -4.33 8.44 -6.04
CA LEU A 138 -4.16 9.52 -7.01
C LEU A 138 -5.43 10.36 -7.04
N ASP A 139 -5.29 11.67 -6.84
CA ASP A 139 -6.43 12.57 -6.93
C ASP A 139 -6.67 13.09 -8.37
N GLU A 140 -7.82 13.70 -8.57
CA GLU A 140 -8.21 14.27 -9.87
C GLU A 140 -7.31 15.43 -10.33
N ASN A 141 -6.59 16.07 -9.39
CA ASN A 141 -5.67 17.17 -9.67
C ASN A 141 -4.27 16.69 -10.06
N GLY A 142 -4.05 15.37 -10.10
CA GLY A 142 -2.76 14.77 -10.40
C GLY A 142 -1.80 14.77 -9.22
N THR A 143 -2.30 14.81 -7.98
CA THR A 143 -1.48 14.59 -6.79
C THR A 143 -1.47 13.09 -6.46
N LEU A 144 -0.29 12.51 -6.41
CA LEU A 144 -0.07 11.14 -5.97
C LEU A 144 0.31 11.11 -4.49
N TYR A 145 -0.51 10.46 -3.69
CA TYR A 145 -0.28 10.22 -2.27
C TYR A 145 0.39 8.87 -2.09
N VAL A 146 1.43 8.83 -1.25
CA VAL A 146 2.22 7.62 -0.97
C VAL A 146 2.33 7.42 0.53
N SER A 147 1.77 6.35 1.07
CA SER A 147 1.98 6.04 2.49
C SER A 147 3.37 5.44 2.71
N ASP A 148 4.08 5.99 3.68
CA ASP A 148 5.40 5.54 4.10
C ASP A 148 5.31 4.91 5.49
N LEU A 149 5.45 3.60 5.51
CA LEU A 149 5.29 2.77 6.69
C LEU A 149 6.24 3.19 7.82
N GLY A 150 7.53 3.34 7.50
CA GLY A 150 8.58 3.56 8.49
C GLY A 150 8.62 4.99 9.01
N THR A 151 8.37 5.99 8.18
CA THR A 151 8.33 7.39 8.60
C THR A 151 6.99 7.79 9.21
N ARG A 152 5.96 6.95 9.08
CA ARG A 152 4.59 7.21 9.55
C ARG A 152 4.04 8.53 9.00
N CYS A 153 4.18 8.70 7.71
CA CYS A 153 3.66 9.86 7.00
C CYS A 153 2.97 9.44 5.70
N VAL A 154 2.32 10.40 5.06
CA VAL A 154 1.89 10.31 3.67
C VAL A 154 2.61 11.39 2.89
N TRP A 155 3.42 10.99 1.93
CA TRP A 155 4.03 11.89 0.98
C TRP A 155 3.02 12.35 -0.06
N SER A 156 3.19 13.56 -0.60
CA SER A 156 2.45 14.07 -1.73
C SER A 156 3.42 14.54 -2.82
N VAL A 157 3.23 14.02 -4.02
CA VAL A 157 4.06 14.36 -5.18
C VAL A 157 3.17 14.60 -6.38
N GLU A 158 3.60 15.45 -7.32
CA GLU A 158 2.91 15.55 -8.59
C GLU A 158 3.09 14.24 -9.38
N ALA A 159 2.00 13.68 -9.89
CA ALA A 159 1.99 12.45 -10.66
C ALA A 159 2.89 12.50 -11.90
N SER A 160 3.04 13.70 -12.50
CA SER A 160 3.95 13.95 -13.62
C SER A 160 5.44 14.01 -13.23
N ALA A 161 5.76 14.16 -11.94
CA ALA A 161 7.15 14.26 -11.48
C ALA A 161 7.90 12.90 -11.61
N ARG A 162 9.20 12.99 -11.80
CA ARG A 162 10.08 11.83 -11.97
C ARG A 162 11.35 11.99 -11.16
N GLY A 163 11.87 10.86 -10.66
CA GLY A 163 13.16 10.80 -9.98
C GLY A 163 13.21 11.54 -8.65
N LEU A 164 12.07 11.64 -7.93
CA LEU A 164 12.01 12.25 -6.62
C LEU A 164 12.58 11.32 -5.55
N THR A 165 12.93 11.92 -4.40
CA THR A 165 13.32 11.18 -3.20
C THR A 165 12.37 11.55 -2.06
N ALA A 166 11.93 10.57 -1.29
CA ALA A 166 11.07 10.75 -0.13
C ALA A 166 11.73 11.72 0.88
N GLY A 167 10.99 12.74 1.30
CA GLY A 167 11.51 13.82 2.14
C GLY A 167 12.50 14.76 1.46
N GLY A 168 12.77 14.59 0.17
CA GLY A 168 13.64 15.45 -0.62
C GLY A 168 12.91 16.68 -1.20
N ARG A 169 13.65 17.44 -2.00
CA ARG A 169 13.09 18.60 -2.69
C ARG A 169 11.98 18.17 -3.66
N ASN A 170 10.89 18.91 -3.70
CA ASN A 170 9.68 18.64 -4.49
C ASN A 170 8.91 17.36 -4.08
N CYS A 171 9.23 16.76 -2.94
CA CYS A 171 8.43 15.77 -2.28
C CYS A 171 7.72 16.45 -1.09
N GLY A 172 6.44 16.71 -1.23
CA GLY A 172 5.62 17.30 -0.18
C GLY A 172 5.23 16.25 0.86
N THR A 173 4.75 16.71 2.00
CA THR A 173 4.19 15.86 3.04
C THR A 173 2.73 16.23 3.25
N ALA A 174 1.83 15.34 2.87
CA ALA A 174 0.40 15.54 3.08
C ALA A 174 0.03 15.36 4.56
N LEU A 175 0.57 14.31 5.20
CA LEU A 175 0.28 13.98 6.60
C LEU A 175 1.53 13.47 7.32
N THR A 176 1.67 13.85 8.60
CA THR A 176 2.74 13.39 9.50
C THR A 176 2.18 12.94 10.84
N GLY A 177 3.02 12.28 11.62
CA GLY A 177 2.70 11.90 13.00
C GLY A 177 1.52 10.96 13.10
N LEU A 178 1.37 10.05 12.15
CA LEU A 178 0.29 9.08 12.13
C LEU A 178 0.32 8.20 13.39
N PRO A 179 -0.86 7.80 13.93
CA PRO A 179 -0.96 7.05 15.19
C PRO A 179 -0.53 5.59 15.09
N GLY A 180 -0.28 5.10 13.88
CA GLY A 180 0.18 3.75 13.60
C GLY A 180 1.04 3.72 12.34
N TYR A 181 1.44 2.54 11.93
CA TYR A 181 2.17 2.32 10.68
C TYR A 181 1.18 2.21 9.53
N PRO A 182 1.18 3.19 8.58
CA PRO A 182 0.16 3.30 7.55
C PRO A 182 0.28 2.17 6.51
N GLY A 183 -0.85 1.80 5.92
CA GLY A 183 -0.97 0.82 4.86
C GLY A 183 -1.61 1.43 3.62
N ALA A 184 -2.73 0.85 3.19
CA ALA A 184 -3.48 1.29 2.02
C ALA A 184 -4.00 2.73 2.18
N LEU A 185 -4.10 3.41 1.06
CA LEU A 185 -4.73 4.72 0.90
C LEU A 185 -5.95 4.59 -0.02
N ALA A 186 -6.94 5.42 0.20
CA ALA A 186 -8.06 5.62 -0.71
C ALA A 186 -8.53 7.07 -0.67
N LEU A 187 -9.12 7.56 -1.74
CA LEU A 187 -9.77 8.86 -1.82
C LEU A 187 -11.25 8.68 -2.10
N ASP A 188 -12.08 9.53 -1.51
CA ASP A 188 -13.48 9.67 -1.96
C ASP A 188 -13.63 10.79 -2.99
N GLU A 189 -14.86 10.95 -3.49
CA GLU A 189 -15.21 11.96 -4.50
C GLU A 189 -15.04 13.41 -3.99
N ASP A 190 -15.05 13.62 -2.69
CA ASP A 190 -14.85 14.93 -2.05
C ASP A 190 -13.34 15.21 -1.79
N GLY A 191 -12.45 14.30 -2.16
CA GLY A 191 -11.01 14.40 -1.95
C GLY A 191 -10.57 14.12 -0.52
N THR A 192 -11.41 13.49 0.30
CA THR A 192 -11.01 13.01 1.63
C THR A 192 -10.08 11.82 1.47
N LEU A 193 -8.90 11.92 2.06
CA LEU A 193 -7.91 10.84 2.05
C LEU A 193 -8.12 9.92 3.25
N TYR A 194 -8.37 8.65 2.98
CA TYR A 194 -8.47 7.58 3.98
C TYR A 194 -7.15 6.83 4.06
N ILE A 195 -6.67 6.62 5.29
CA ILE A 195 -5.40 5.94 5.59
C ILE A 195 -5.69 4.73 6.46
N SER A 196 -5.31 3.54 6.04
CA SER A 196 -5.37 2.34 6.88
C SER A 196 -4.14 2.19 7.76
N TYR A 197 -4.25 1.38 8.82
CA TYR A 197 -3.11 1.05 9.69
C TYR A 197 -2.88 -0.46 9.72
N ARG A 198 -1.67 -0.87 9.33
CA ARG A 198 -1.23 -2.28 9.43
C ARG A 198 -0.94 -2.67 10.86
N TRP A 199 -0.19 -1.83 11.56
CA TRP A 199 0.21 -2.07 12.95
C TRP A 199 0.09 -0.81 13.78
N ALA A 200 -0.14 -0.99 15.09
CA ALA A 200 0.04 0.08 16.06
C ALA A 200 1.53 0.40 16.22
N ARG A 201 1.82 1.56 16.79
CA ARG A 201 3.18 1.96 17.11
C ARG A 201 3.85 0.96 18.06
N ALA A 202 5.12 0.68 17.81
CA ALA A 202 5.95 -0.15 18.67
C ALA A 202 6.98 0.74 19.37
N ASP A 203 6.91 0.85 20.68
CA ASP A 203 7.74 1.77 21.49
C ASP A 203 9.23 1.57 21.24
N TRP A 204 9.65 0.32 21.10
CA TRP A 204 11.05 0.04 20.82
C TRP A 204 11.52 0.64 19.49
N LEU A 205 10.72 0.53 18.42
CA LEU A 205 11.05 1.09 17.10
C LEU A 205 11.05 2.62 17.14
N GLU A 206 10.10 3.21 17.86
CA GLU A 206 10.01 4.66 18.01
C GLU A 206 11.22 5.22 18.78
N ASN A 207 11.61 4.57 19.86
CA ASN A 207 12.75 4.97 20.70
C ASN A 207 14.12 4.77 19.98
N HIS A 208 14.14 3.99 18.89
CA HIS A 208 15.35 3.72 18.10
C HIS A 208 15.16 4.17 16.64
N ALA A 209 14.33 5.19 16.38
CA ALA A 209 14.01 5.66 15.03
C ALA A 209 15.28 6.01 14.23
N ASP A 210 16.24 6.67 14.85
CA ASP A 210 17.48 7.14 14.23
C ASP A 210 18.64 6.14 14.29
N SER A 211 18.43 4.93 14.87
CA SER A 211 19.51 3.95 15.06
C SER A 211 19.40 2.77 14.09
N THR A 212 19.85 2.98 12.86
CA THR A 212 19.90 1.92 11.83
C THR A 212 20.76 0.72 12.26
N LEU A 213 21.83 0.96 13.04
CA LEU A 213 22.69 -0.10 13.55
C LEU A 213 21.96 -1.03 14.52
N LEU A 214 21.25 -0.47 15.51
CA LEU A 214 20.50 -1.28 16.50
C LEU A 214 19.32 -1.99 15.85
N ARG A 215 18.62 -1.31 14.95
CA ARG A 215 17.51 -1.88 14.19
C ARG A 215 17.97 -3.04 13.29
N GLY A 216 19.08 -2.87 12.57
CA GLY A 216 19.71 -3.92 11.76
C GLY A 216 20.24 -5.09 12.60
N ALA A 217 20.78 -4.84 13.80
CA ALA A 217 21.19 -5.88 14.73
C ALA A 217 19.99 -6.67 15.27
N ALA A 218 18.86 -6.01 15.56
CA ALA A 218 17.64 -6.64 16.03
C ALA A 218 17.06 -7.65 15.01
N LEU A 219 17.21 -7.40 13.72
CA LEU A 219 16.78 -8.35 12.67
C LEU A 219 17.61 -9.65 12.62
N ARG A 220 18.79 -9.67 13.24
CA ARG A 220 19.64 -10.87 13.33
C ARG A 220 19.29 -11.77 14.52
N LEU A 221 18.42 -11.31 15.40
CA LEU A 221 17.91 -12.08 16.52
C LEU A 221 16.96 -13.17 16.03
N SER A 222 16.77 -14.23 16.84
CA SER A 222 15.74 -15.23 16.57
C SER A 222 14.35 -14.59 16.58
N GLN A 223 13.38 -15.18 15.88
CA GLN A 223 12.02 -14.68 15.81
C GLN A 223 11.40 -14.44 17.20
N THR A 224 11.61 -15.36 18.14
CA THR A 224 11.15 -15.22 19.54
C THR A 224 11.78 -14.01 20.22
N MET A 225 13.08 -13.80 20.05
CA MET A 225 13.77 -12.64 20.62
C MET A 225 13.29 -11.32 20.00
N GLN A 226 13.04 -11.31 18.68
CA GLN A 226 12.45 -10.15 18.01
C GLN A 226 11.05 -9.83 18.55
N GLN A 227 10.19 -10.85 18.74
CA GLN A 227 8.85 -10.67 19.31
C GLN A 227 8.89 -10.13 20.75
N ASN A 228 9.88 -10.52 21.54
CA ASN A 228 10.08 -9.99 22.88
C ASN A 228 10.64 -8.56 22.87
N LEU A 229 11.49 -8.23 21.90
CA LEU A 229 12.12 -6.92 21.82
C LEU A 229 11.17 -5.87 21.23
N PHE A 230 10.50 -6.18 20.13
CA PHE A 230 9.52 -5.32 19.49
C PHE A 230 8.34 -6.15 18.98
N SER A 231 7.19 -5.91 19.56
CA SER A 231 5.93 -6.42 19.04
C SER A 231 5.38 -5.41 18.04
N LEU A 232 4.82 -5.89 16.92
CA LEU A 232 4.03 -5.10 15.99
C LEU A 232 2.55 -5.53 16.14
N PRO A 233 1.87 -5.06 17.19
CA PRO A 233 0.50 -5.48 17.43
C PRO A 233 -0.43 -4.82 16.42
N ALA A 234 -1.50 -5.51 16.09
CA ALA A 234 -2.63 -4.88 15.45
C ALA A 234 -3.22 -3.80 16.37
N GLY A 235 -3.54 -2.64 15.83
CA GLY A 235 -4.11 -1.52 16.58
C GLY A 235 -5.63 -1.58 16.70
N SER A 236 -6.19 -0.77 17.58
CA SER A 236 -7.62 -0.50 17.62
C SER A 236 -8.05 0.56 16.58
N ILE A 237 -7.13 1.41 16.13
CA ILE A 237 -7.37 2.37 15.06
C ILE A 237 -7.34 1.62 13.74
N ARG A 238 -8.46 1.63 13.02
CA ARG A 238 -8.64 0.97 11.72
C ARG A 238 -8.20 1.84 10.57
N ALA A 239 -8.63 3.10 10.63
CA ALA A 239 -8.32 4.09 9.61
C ALA A 239 -8.38 5.50 10.19
N GLU A 240 -7.84 6.46 9.47
CA GLU A 240 -8.13 7.88 9.61
C GLU A 240 -8.67 8.44 8.30
N ALA A 241 -9.58 9.39 8.41
CA ALA A 241 -10.03 10.22 7.30
C ALA A 241 -9.40 11.61 7.47
N ALA A 242 -8.77 12.12 6.43
CA ALA A 242 -8.17 13.45 6.40
C ALA A 242 -8.84 14.27 5.29
N ALA A 243 -9.67 15.23 5.69
CA ALA A 243 -10.36 16.11 4.76
C ALA A 243 -9.40 17.14 4.12
N PRO A 244 -9.66 17.59 2.88
CA PRO A 244 -8.85 18.61 2.20
C PRO A 244 -8.71 19.91 3.02
N GLY A 245 -9.69 20.25 3.83
CA GLY A 245 -9.68 21.40 4.74
C GLY A 245 -8.89 21.21 6.04
N GLY A 246 -8.18 20.08 6.23
CA GLY A 246 -7.31 19.82 7.37
C GLY A 246 -7.96 19.14 8.57
N GLY A 247 -9.24 18.77 8.50
CA GLY A 247 -9.91 17.97 9.53
C GLY A 247 -9.42 16.51 9.50
N ARG A 248 -9.25 15.89 10.68
CA ARG A 248 -8.93 14.45 10.81
C ARG A 248 -9.97 13.75 11.67
N LEU A 249 -10.44 12.60 11.21
CA LEU A 249 -11.38 11.74 11.94
C LEU A 249 -10.75 10.35 12.10
N THR A 250 -10.64 9.88 13.33
CA THR A 250 -10.15 8.53 13.63
C THR A 250 -11.29 7.53 13.64
N ILE A 251 -11.13 6.46 12.91
CA ILE A 251 -12.06 5.33 12.81
C ILE A 251 -11.46 4.16 13.61
N SER A 252 -12.13 3.79 14.70
CA SER A 252 -11.66 2.75 15.62
C SER A 252 -12.55 1.51 15.57
N GLY A 253 -11.94 0.33 15.70
CA GLY A 253 -12.63 -0.94 15.87
C GLY A 253 -12.73 -1.37 17.33
N LYS A 254 -13.70 -2.21 17.67
CA LYS A 254 -13.86 -2.79 19.00
C LYS A 254 -12.76 -3.77 19.38
N LYS A 255 -12.15 -4.42 18.38
CA LYS A 255 -11.04 -5.36 18.55
C LYS A 255 -9.82 -4.81 17.79
N ALA A 256 -8.63 -5.23 18.20
CA ALA A 256 -7.42 -4.95 17.43
C ALA A 256 -7.45 -5.69 16.08
N GLY A 257 -6.85 -5.09 15.03
CA GLY A 257 -6.76 -5.70 13.71
C GLY A 257 -5.96 -4.83 12.74
N SER A 258 -5.34 -5.46 11.78
CA SER A 258 -4.61 -4.80 10.69
C SER A 258 -5.57 -4.54 9.54
N THR A 259 -5.77 -3.28 9.18
CA THR A 259 -6.57 -2.92 8.00
C THR A 259 -5.68 -2.94 6.77
N THR A 260 -5.98 -3.83 5.84
CA THR A 260 -5.15 -4.08 4.65
C THR A 260 -5.66 -3.38 3.41
N ALA A 261 -6.96 -3.07 3.33
CA ALA A 261 -7.53 -2.29 2.24
C ALA A 261 -8.68 -1.41 2.73
N LEU A 262 -8.93 -0.35 1.99
CA LEU A 262 -10.00 0.64 2.19
C LEU A 262 -10.73 0.87 0.88
N CYS A 263 -12.04 1.09 0.97
CA CYS A 263 -12.83 1.51 -0.20
C CYS A 263 -13.98 2.43 0.27
N PRO A 264 -13.87 3.74 0.08
CA PRO A 264 -15.00 4.65 0.29
C PRO A 264 -16.00 4.53 -0.85
N VAL A 265 -17.27 4.37 -0.52
CA VAL A 265 -18.37 4.31 -1.50
C VAL A 265 -19.59 5.03 -0.91
N GLY A 266 -19.95 6.15 -1.45
CA GLY A 266 -21.02 7.00 -0.95
C GLY A 266 -20.80 7.35 0.53
N SER A 267 -21.73 6.97 1.42
CA SER A 267 -21.64 7.23 2.86
C SER A 267 -21.00 6.10 3.66
N ARG A 268 -20.29 5.18 3.02
CA ARG A 268 -19.67 4.03 3.68
C ARG A 268 -18.20 3.92 3.34
N LEU A 269 -17.39 3.60 4.35
CA LEU A 269 -16.04 3.15 4.19
C LEU A 269 -15.97 1.64 4.45
N TYR A 270 -15.66 0.87 3.43
CA TYR A 270 -15.44 -0.57 3.55
C TYR A 270 -13.98 -0.84 3.96
N LEU A 271 -13.80 -1.82 4.83
CA LEU A 271 -12.52 -2.16 5.45
C LEU A 271 -12.25 -3.65 5.30
N ALA A 272 -11.15 -4.02 4.66
CA ALA A 272 -10.62 -5.38 4.74
C ALA A 272 -9.66 -5.49 5.92
N ILE A 273 -9.93 -6.43 6.82
CA ILE A 273 -9.15 -6.62 8.05
C ILE A 273 -8.50 -7.99 8.01
N SER A 274 -7.19 -8.02 8.20
CA SER A 274 -6.43 -9.28 8.17
C SER A 274 -6.94 -10.27 9.20
N GLY A 275 -7.16 -11.52 8.75
CA GLY A 275 -7.67 -12.60 9.60
C GLY A 275 -9.18 -12.59 9.83
N GLU A 276 -9.92 -11.62 9.30
CA GLU A 276 -11.39 -11.63 9.31
C GLU A 276 -11.93 -12.20 7.99
N THR A 277 -13.04 -12.92 8.07
CA THR A 277 -13.74 -13.53 6.92
C THR A 277 -14.90 -12.67 6.43
N GLU A 278 -15.19 -11.58 7.13
CA GLU A 278 -16.27 -10.65 6.84
C GLU A 278 -15.72 -9.32 6.34
N LEU A 279 -16.40 -8.71 5.38
CA LEU A 279 -16.12 -7.34 4.97
C LEU A 279 -16.78 -6.38 5.96
N ASN A 280 -15.94 -5.60 6.64
CA ASN A 280 -16.39 -4.61 7.60
C ASN A 280 -16.70 -3.28 6.88
N TRP A 281 -17.61 -2.50 7.43
CA TRP A 281 -17.84 -1.14 6.98
C TRP A 281 -18.23 -0.22 8.13
N VAL A 282 -17.97 1.06 7.95
CA VAL A 282 -18.41 2.14 8.85
C VAL A 282 -19.08 3.24 8.04
N ARG A 283 -19.99 3.97 8.67
CA ARG A 283 -20.57 5.16 8.06
C ARG A 283 -19.60 6.33 8.16
N ILE A 284 -19.41 7.03 7.07
CA ILE A 284 -18.58 8.23 6.91
C ILE A 284 -19.42 9.44 6.56
#